data_2090d47c1e8f50b1d848e1b28f9faa01
#
_entry.id   2090d47c1e8f50b1d848e1b28f9faa01
#
_cell.length_a   1.000
_cell.length_b   1.000
_cell.length_c   1.000
_cell.angle_alpha   90.00
_cell.angle_beta   90.00
_cell.angle_gamma   90.00
#
_symmetry.space_group_name_H-M   'P 1'
#
loop_
_entity.id
_entity.type
_entity.pdbx_description
1 polymer ?
#
loop_
_entity_poly.entity_id
_entity_poly.type
_entity_poly.pdbx_seq_one_letter_code
_entity_poly.pdbx_strand_id
1 'polypeptide(L)'
;LDRANSMYQRDKNHPAILIWSCGNESFGGKDIYEMSQLFRKNDPTRLVHYEGLFHDRSYNDTSDMESQMYPSVEAIKEFLAKDDSKPFICCEYTHAMGNSCGAMHKYTDLTDTEPKYQGGFIWDYIDQSIYKKDRYGKEFQAYGGDFGERPTDYNFSGNGIAYGGDREPSPKMQEVKFNYQNITAEVTADTVKVINKNLFVNTDTFDCKVILAKNGKVIRTEALKTAV
;
A
#
# COMPACT_ATOMS: atom_id res chain seq x y z
N LEU A 1 -24.21 -8.71 -9.18
CA LEU A 1 -23.86 -8.06 -10.47
C LEU A 1 -24.30 -6.60 -10.56
N ASP A 2 -25.47 -6.23 -10.02
CA ASP A 2 -25.99 -4.86 -10.11
C ASP A 2 -25.06 -3.81 -9.50
N ARG A 3 -24.58 -4.03 -8.26
CA ARG A 3 -23.63 -3.13 -7.59
C ARG A 3 -22.30 -3.02 -8.34
N ALA A 4 -21.79 -4.14 -8.84
CA ALA A 4 -20.56 -4.14 -9.64
C ALA A 4 -20.71 -3.33 -10.93
N ASN A 5 -21.83 -3.50 -11.62
CA ASN A 5 -22.13 -2.71 -12.82
C ASN A 5 -22.30 -1.22 -12.48
N SER A 6 -22.97 -0.87 -11.40
CA SER A 6 -23.16 0.51 -10.97
C SER A 6 -21.82 1.19 -10.66
N MET A 7 -20.92 0.51 -9.94
CA MET A 7 -19.55 0.99 -9.69
C MET A 7 -18.80 1.17 -11.01
N TYR A 8 -18.82 0.17 -11.88
CA TYR A 8 -18.17 0.23 -13.19
C TYR A 8 -18.67 1.43 -14.02
N GLN A 9 -19.98 1.59 -14.16
CA GLN A 9 -20.56 2.68 -14.97
C GLN A 9 -20.19 4.07 -14.41
N ARG A 10 -20.12 4.21 -13.10
CA ARG A 10 -19.68 5.46 -12.45
C ARG A 10 -18.21 5.75 -12.71
N ASP A 11 -17.35 4.73 -12.60
CA ASP A 11 -15.92 4.93 -12.43
C ASP A 11 -15.06 4.58 -13.67
N LYS A 12 -15.63 3.96 -14.71
CA LYS A 12 -14.90 3.48 -15.90
C LYS A 12 -14.05 4.54 -16.61
N ASN A 13 -14.41 5.81 -16.49
CA ASN A 13 -13.69 6.92 -17.13
C ASN A 13 -12.58 7.53 -16.25
N HIS A 14 -12.32 6.98 -15.07
CA HIS A 14 -11.21 7.41 -14.20
C HIS A 14 -9.90 6.72 -14.60
N PRO A 15 -8.93 7.44 -15.20
CA PRO A 15 -7.68 6.83 -15.68
C PRO A 15 -6.77 6.35 -14.55
N ALA A 16 -6.96 6.85 -13.33
CA ALA A 16 -6.19 6.42 -12.15
C ALA A 16 -6.56 5.01 -11.65
N ILE A 17 -7.71 4.47 -12.10
CA ILE A 17 -8.09 3.08 -11.79
C ILE A 17 -7.30 2.16 -12.71
N LEU A 18 -6.44 1.34 -12.14
CA LEU A 18 -5.62 0.37 -12.87
C LEU A 18 -6.17 -1.04 -12.78
N ILE A 19 -6.89 -1.36 -11.70
CA ILE A 19 -7.36 -2.70 -11.38
C ILE A 19 -8.78 -2.61 -10.83
N TRP A 20 -9.68 -3.48 -11.29
CA TRP A 20 -11.01 -3.66 -10.72
C TRP A 20 -10.96 -4.71 -9.63
N SER A 21 -11.31 -4.37 -8.39
CA SER A 21 -11.40 -5.34 -7.29
C SER A 21 -12.82 -5.82 -7.07
N CYS A 22 -12.99 -7.13 -6.95
CA CYS A 22 -14.30 -7.76 -6.79
C CYS A 22 -14.85 -7.71 -5.36
N GLY A 23 -14.08 -7.27 -4.39
CA GLY A 23 -14.55 -7.17 -3.02
C GLY A 23 -13.46 -7.36 -1.98
N ASN A 24 -13.89 -7.50 -0.73
CA ASN A 24 -13.05 -7.60 0.44
C ASN A 24 -13.64 -8.63 1.41
N GLU A 25 -12.79 -9.53 1.94
CA GLU A 25 -13.10 -10.49 3.01
C GLU A 25 -14.36 -11.34 2.77
N SER A 26 -14.71 -11.60 1.53
CA SER A 26 -15.76 -12.54 1.16
C SER A 26 -15.16 -13.92 0.92
N PHE A 27 -15.98 -14.97 1.03
CA PHE A 27 -15.50 -16.35 0.83
C PHE A 27 -14.99 -16.61 -0.59
N GLY A 28 -15.57 -15.95 -1.60
CA GLY A 28 -15.31 -16.25 -3.02
C GLY A 28 -16.43 -17.06 -3.65
N GLY A 29 -16.08 -17.90 -4.64
CA GLY A 29 -17.01 -18.76 -5.33
C GLY A 29 -17.65 -18.13 -6.55
N LYS A 30 -18.74 -18.74 -7.03
CA LYS A 30 -19.39 -18.44 -8.31
C LYS A 30 -19.80 -16.98 -8.45
N ASP A 31 -20.39 -16.36 -7.43
CA ASP A 31 -20.92 -15.00 -7.54
C ASP A 31 -19.81 -13.97 -7.72
N ILE A 32 -18.68 -14.14 -7.03
CA ILE A 32 -17.50 -13.29 -7.19
C ILE A 32 -16.86 -13.54 -8.55
N TYR A 33 -16.80 -14.78 -9.00
CA TYR A 33 -16.32 -15.12 -10.34
C TYR A 33 -17.17 -14.44 -11.43
N GLU A 34 -18.49 -14.52 -11.35
CA GLU A 34 -19.38 -13.86 -12.32
C GLU A 34 -19.19 -12.33 -12.32
N MET A 35 -18.91 -11.74 -11.14
CA MET A 35 -18.57 -10.33 -11.04
C MET A 35 -17.25 -10.02 -11.77
N SER A 36 -16.24 -10.85 -11.63
CA SER A 36 -14.98 -10.70 -12.36
C SER A 36 -15.19 -10.75 -13.88
N GLN A 37 -16.03 -11.67 -14.33
CA GLN A 37 -16.36 -11.79 -15.77
C GLN A 37 -17.10 -10.56 -16.30
N LEU A 38 -17.93 -9.91 -15.48
CA LEU A 38 -18.58 -8.64 -15.84
C LEU A 38 -17.54 -7.55 -16.08
N PHE A 39 -16.55 -7.40 -15.23
CA PHE A 39 -15.48 -6.43 -15.42
C PHE A 39 -14.66 -6.74 -16.67
N ARG A 40 -14.22 -7.97 -16.86
CA ARG A 40 -13.44 -8.38 -18.05
C ARG A 40 -14.18 -8.16 -19.36
N LYS A 41 -15.49 -8.43 -19.36
CA LYS A 41 -16.35 -8.22 -20.54
C LYS A 41 -16.48 -6.72 -20.91
N ASN A 42 -16.62 -5.86 -19.89
CA ASN A 42 -16.88 -4.46 -20.10
C ASN A 42 -15.59 -3.62 -20.25
N ASP A 43 -14.49 -4.10 -19.70
CA ASP A 43 -13.19 -3.43 -19.70
C ASP A 43 -12.04 -4.44 -19.85
N PRO A 44 -11.73 -4.87 -21.05
CA PRO A 44 -10.63 -5.80 -21.29
C PRO A 44 -9.23 -5.15 -21.13
N THR A 45 -9.16 -3.87 -20.82
CA THR A 45 -7.90 -3.12 -20.69
C THR A 45 -7.34 -3.09 -19.28
N ARG A 46 -8.17 -3.34 -18.27
CA ARG A 46 -7.78 -3.32 -16.86
C ARG A 46 -7.78 -4.72 -16.25
N LEU A 47 -6.87 -4.94 -15.32
CA LEU A 47 -6.79 -6.19 -14.55
C LEU A 47 -7.95 -6.30 -13.57
N VAL A 48 -8.27 -7.52 -13.19
CA VAL A 48 -9.27 -7.82 -12.16
C VAL A 48 -8.59 -8.48 -10.98
N HIS A 49 -8.95 -8.04 -9.78
CA HIS A 49 -8.41 -8.49 -8.51
C HIS A 49 -9.48 -9.07 -7.62
N TYR A 50 -9.12 -10.10 -6.88
CA TYR A 50 -9.85 -10.59 -5.71
C TYR A 50 -8.91 -11.31 -4.76
N GLU A 51 -8.97 -10.98 -3.45
CA GLU A 51 -8.04 -11.53 -2.46
C GLU A 51 -8.46 -12.90 -1.90
N GLY A 52 -9.76 -13.21 -1.90
CA GLY A 52 -10.31 -14.42 -1.28
C GLY A 52 -10.21 -15.70 -2.11
N LEU A 53 -9.35 -15.78 -3.12
CA LEU A 53 -9.18 -16.95 -3.98
C LEU A 53 -8.83 -18.23 -3.21
N PHE A 54 -8.06 -18.10 -2.12
CA PHE A 54 -7.61 -19.23 -1.33
C PHE A 54 -8.76 -19.99 -0.62
N HIS A 55 -9.91 -19.37 -0.48
CA HIS A 55 -11.09 -20.01 0.09
C HIS A 55 -11.77 -21.00 -0.87
N ASP A 56 -11.71 -20.71 -2.19
CA ASP A 56 -12.29 -21.59 -3.21
C ASP A 56 -11.46 -21.56 -4.50
N ARG A 57 -10.48 -22.43 -4.58
CA ARG A 57 -9.55 -22.52 -5.72
C ARG A 57 -10.19 -23.01 -7.02
N SER A 58 -11.44 -23.51 -6.99
CA SER A 58 -12.17 -23.86 -8.21
C SER A 58 -12.47 -22.66 -9.09
N TYR A 59 -12.43 -21.44 -8.53
CA TYR A 59 -12.60 -20.18 -9.23
C TYR A 59 -11.31 -19.35 -9.29
N ASN A 60 -10.17 -20.01 -9.47
CA ASN A 60 -8.86 -19.33 -9.46
C ASN A 60 -8.73 -18.24 -10.52
N ASP A 61 -9.48 -18.34 -11.62
CA ASP A 61 -9.50 -17.34 -12.70
C ASP A 61 -10.30 -16.07 -12.37
N THR A 62 -10.84 -15.96 -11.17
CA THR A 62 -11.50 -14.74 -10.70
C THR A 62 -10.54 -13.55 -10.67
N SER A 63 -9.28 -13.76 -10.31
CA SER A 63 -8.27 -12.70 -10.21
C SER A 63 -7.11 -12.95 -11.16
N ASP A 64 -6.53 -11.87 -11.71
CA ASP A 64 -5.33 -11.90 -12.54
C ASP A 64 -4.04 -12.03 -11.71
N MET A 65 -4.15 -11.91 -10.41
CA MET A 65 -3.04 -11.99 -9.47
C MET A 65 -3.43 -12.84 -8.25
N GLU A 66 -2.45 -13.47 -7.62
CA GLU A 66 -2.61 -13.96 -6.25
C GLU A 66 -2.60 -12.78 -5.31
N SER A 67 -3.49 -12.79 -4.33
CA SER A 67 -3.60 -11.70 -3.38
C SER A 67 -4.00 -12.22 -2.01
N GLN A 68 -3.37 -11.69 -0.98
CA GLN A 68 -3.65 -12.04 0.41
C GLN A 68 -3.51 -10.83 1.32
N MET A 69 -4.21 -10.84 2.46
CA MET A 69 -4.08 -9.88 3.54
C MET A 69 -3.04 -10.35 4.54
N TYR A 70 -2.12 -9.49 4.89
CA TYR A 70 -1.14 -9.69 5.98
C TYR A 70 -0.36 -11.02 5.93
N PRO A 71 -0.02 -11.59 4.77
CA PRO A 71 0.83 -12.76 4.74
C PRO A 71 2.23 -12.41 5.24
N SER A 72 2.91 -13.34 5.90
CA SER A 72 4.34 -13.14 6.18
C SER A 72 5.16 -13.23 4.89
N VAL A 73 6.35 -12.64 4.90
CA VAL A 73 7.27 -12.71 3.74
C VAL A 73 7.65 -14.16 3.44
N GLU A 74 7.79 -14.99 4.46
CA GLU A 74 8.05 -16.42 4.33
C GLU A 74 6.89 -17.13 3.61
N ALA A 75 5.64 -16.82 3.99
CA ALA A 75 4.45 -17.40 3.34
C ALA A 75 4.35 -17.00 1.86
N ILE A 76 4.68 -15.73 1.52
CA ILE A 76 4.74 -15.28 0.13
C ILE A 76 5.77 -16.08 -0.66
N LYS A 77 6.99 -16.22 -0.14
CA LYS A 77 8.06 -16.99 -0.77
C LYS A 77 7.69 -18.47 -0.94
N GLU A 78 7.10 -19.07 0.07
CA GLU A 78 6.63 -20.46 0.01
C GLU A 78 5.53 -20.66 -1.03
N PHE A 79 4.62 -19.70 -1.15
CA PHE A 79 3.57 -19.74 -2.18
C PHE A 79 4.20 -19.66 -3.57
N LEU A 80 5.03 -18.64 -3.83
CA LEU A 80 5.63 -18.40 -5.14
C LEU A 80 6.60 -19.53 -5.55
N ALA A 81 7.22 -20.21 -4.61
CA ALA A 81 8.04 -21.41 -4.91
C ALA A 81 7.20 -22.61 -5.39
N LYS A 82 5.90 -22.65 -5.09
CA LYS A 82 4.96 -23.72 -5.49
C LYS A 82 4.16 -23.35 -6.71
N ASP A 83 3.75 -22.09 -6.83
CA ASP A 83 2.90 -21.56 -7.89
C ASP A 83 3.31 -20.14 -8.25
N ASP A 84 4.01 -19.99 -9.35
CA ASP A 84 4.44 -18.71 -9.92
C ASP A 84 3.62 -18.31 -11.16
N SER A 85 2.47 -18.95 -11.38
CA SER A 85 1.62 -18.72 -12.56
C SER A 85 1.06 -17.30 -12.63
N LYS A 86 0.91 -16.64 -11.46
CA LYS A 86 0.41 -15.26 -11.34
C LYS A 86 1.37 -14.41 -10.51
N PRO A 87 1.40 -13.07 -10.73
CA PRO A 87 2.06 -12.17 -9.81
C PRO A 87 1.34 -12.18 -8.45
N PHE A 88 2.09 -11.96 -7.38
CA PHE A 88 1.59 -11.87 -6.01
C PHE A 88 1.55 -10.42 -5.53
N ILE A 89 0.45 -10.02 -4.91
CA ILE A 89 0.28 -8.71 -4.28
C ILE A 89 -0.30 -8.87 -2.88
N CYS A 90 0.17 -8.07 -1.91
CA CYS A 90 -0.51 -7.94 -0.64
C CYS A 90 -1.61 -6.88 -0.76
N CYS A 91 -2.88 -7.29 -0.80
CA CYS A 91 -3.97 -6.31 -0.85
C CYS A 91 -4.05 -5.46 0.42
N GLU A 92 -3.57 -5.99 1.53
CA GLU A 92 -3.32 -5.25 2.76
C GLU A 92 -2.05 -5.77 3.44
N TYR A 93 -1.21 -4.87 3.94
CA TYR A 93 -0.04 -5.23 4.73
C TYR A 93 0.31 -4.11 5.72
N THR A 94 1.17 -4.41 6.69
CA THR A 94 1.71 -3.44 7.66
C THR A 94 0.62 -2.58 8.32
N HIS A 95 -0.44 -3.22 8.83
CA HIS A 95 -1.57 -2.57 9.49
C HIS A 95 -1.11 -1.48 10.46
N ALA A 96 -1.58 -0.24 10.29
CA ALA A 96 -1.01 0.93 10.92
C ALA A 96 -1.76 1.40 12.19
N MET A 97 -2.64 0.59 12.74
CA MET A 97 -3.37 0.92 13.97
C MET A 97 -2.44 0.92 15.18
N GLY A 98 -2.49 1.98 15.99
CA GLY A 98 -1.70 2.10 17.21
C GLY A 98 -0.18 2.11 16.96
N ASN A 99 0.58 1.46 17.83
CA ASN A 99 2.04 1.32 17.69
C ASN A 99 2.38 0.12 16.80
N SER A 100 2.33 0.31 15.51
CA SER A 100 2.49 -0.73 14.48
C SER A 100 3.13 -0.17 13.21
N CYS A 101 2.96 -0.83 12.06
CA CYS A 101 3.55 -0.46 10.77
C CYS A 101 5.09 -0.57 10.74
N GLY A 102 5.68 -1.41 11.60
CA GLY A 102 7.12 -1.66 11.62
C GLY A 102 7.54 -2.87 10.78
N ALA A 103 8.86 -3.06 10.66
CA ALA A 103 9.48 -4.14 9.88
C ALA A 103 9.05 -4.16 8.38
N MET A 104 8.63 -3.03 7.87
CA MET A 104 8.13 -2.86 6.51
C MET A 104 9.18 -3.19 5.45
N HIS A 105 10.47 -2.97 5.78
CA HIS A 105 11.60 -3.32 4.92
C HIS A 105 11.58 -4.77 4.43
N LYS A 106 11.07 -5.71 5.22
CA LYS A 106 11.01 -7.12 4.82
C LYS A 106 10.18 -7.33 3.55
N TYR A 107 9.11 -6.55 3.40
CA TYR A 107 8.24 -6.59 2.22
C TYR A 107 8.81 -5.76 1.07
N THR A 108 9.36 -4.58 1.34
CA THR A 108 9.94 -3.74 0.29
C THR A 108 11.22 -4.33 -0.28
N ASP A 109 12.08 -4.96 0.54
CA ASP A 109 13.27 -5.67 0.06
C ASP A 109 12.91 -6.89 -0.79
N LEU A 110 11.75 -7.51 -0.54
CA LEU A 110 11.28 -8.63 -1.33
C LEU A 110 10.97 -8.21 -2.78
N THR A 111 10.50 -7.00 -3.01
CA THR A 111 10.24 -6.49 -4.37
C THR A 111 11.52 -6.38 -5.21
N ASP A 112 12.68 -6.26 -4.59
CA ASP A 112 13.96 -6.18 -5.27
C ASP A 112 14.52 -7.58 -5.67
N THR A 113 14.03 -8.64 -5.03
CA THR A 113 14.60 -9.99 -5.15
C THR A 113 13.65 -11.04 -5.70
N GLU A 114 12.35 -10.80 -5.64
CA GLU A 114 11.31 -11.72 -6.11
C GLU A 114 10.47 -11.08 -7.23
N PRO A 115 10.76 -11.42 -8.51
CA PRO A 115 10.09 -10.75 -9.66
C PRO A 115 8.59 -10.94 -9.71
N LYS A 116 8.06 -11.99 -9.10
CA LYS A 116 6.61 -12.24 -9.06
C LYS A 116 5.91 -11.52 -7.92
N TYR A 117 6.63 -10.98 -6.95
CA TYR A 117 6.05 -10.18 -5.88
C TYR A 117 6.00 -8.70 -6.28
N GLN A 118 4.80 -8.16 -6.38
CA GLN A 118 4.56 -6.80 -6.89
C GLN A 118 4.36 -5.75 -5.79
N GLY A 119 4.53 -6.12 -4.53
CA GLY A 119 4.38 -5.22 -3.39
C GLY A 119 3.04 -5.34 -2.68
N GLY A 120 2.59 -4.27 -2.05
CA GLY A 120 1.37 -4.28 -1.26
C GLY A 120 0.82 -2.90 -0.95
N PHE A 121 -0.36 -2.89 -0.34
CA PHE A 121 -1.05 -1.68 0.09
C PHE A 121 -1.09 -1.63 1.61
N ILE A 122 -0.69 -0.50 2.19
CA ILE A 122 -0.75 -0.29 3.64
C ILE A 122 -2.21 -0.12 4.05
N TRP A 123 -2.65 -0.84 5.09
CA TRP A 123 -3.89 -0.53 5.78
C TRP A 123 -3.60 0.29 7.04
N ASP A 124 -3.84 1.60 7.07
CA ASP A 124 -4.53 2.41 6.09
C ASP A 124 -3.77 3.72 5.84
N TYR A 125 -4.17 4.50 4.84
CA TYR A 125 -3.53 5.78 4.55
C TYR A 125 -3.94 6.87 5.54
N ILE A 126 -5.24 7.02 5.82
CA ILE A 126 -5.78 8.10 6.65
C ILE A 126 -6.73 7.53 7.70
N ASP A 127 -6.58 7.95 8.96
CA ASP A 127 -7.57 7.63 9.99
C ASP A 127 -8.98 7.99 9.53
N GLN A 128 -9.91 7.06 9.74
CA GLN A 128 -11.31 7.21 9.38
C GLN A 128 -12.08 7.95 10.47
N SER A 129 -11.60 9.11 10.88
CA SER A 129 -12.18 9.93 11.93
C SER A 129 -12.77 11.22 11.37
N ILE A 130 -13.72 11.82 12.11
CA ILE A 130 -14.43 13.04 11.74
C ILE A 130 -14.29 14.04 12.88
N TYR A 131 -14.05 15.31 12.55
CA TYR A 131 -14.02 16.36 13.56
C TYR A 131 -15.37 16.54 14.28
N LYS A 132 -15.32 16.52 15.60
CA LYS A 132 -16.47 16.78 16.46
C LYS A 132 -16.04 17.65 17.64
N LYS A 133 -16.97 18.41 18.21
CA LYS A 133 -16.75 19.14 19.46
C LYS A 133 -17.35 18.39 20.62
N ASP A 134 -16.62 18.31 21.72
CA ASP A 134 -17.11 17.79 22.99
C ASP A 134 -18.09 18.77 23.67
N ARG A 135 -18.62 18.38 24.82
CA ARG A 135 -19.56 19.22 25.59
C ARG A 135 -18.97 20.54 26.09
N TYR A 136 -17.66 20.70 26.04
CA TYR A 136 -16.95 21.93 26.42
C TYR A 136 -16.54 22.76 25.21
N GLY A 137 -16.91 22.35 24.01
CA GLY A 137 -16.56 23.01 22.76
C GLY A 137 -15.17 22.69 22.25
N LYS A 138 -14.42 21.76 22.88
CA LYS A 138 -13.10 21.33 22.42
C LYS A 138 -13.26 20.36 21.25
N GLU A 139 -12.55 20.65 20.18
CA GLU A 139 -12.51 19.79 18.99
C GLU A 139 -11.66 18.54 19.22
N PHE A 140 -12.13 17.42 18.69
CA PHE A 140 -11.43 16.14 18.72
C PHE A 140 -11.79 15.30 17.49
N GLN A 141 -10.94 14.28 17.21
CA GLN A 141 -11.18 13.29 16.17
C GLN A 141 -12.15 12.22 16.71
N ALA A 142 -13.36 12.19 16.18
CA ALA A 142 -14.40 11.28 16.59
C ALA A 142 -14.49 10.06 15.67
N TYR A 143 -14.88 8.93 16.22
CA TYR A 143 -15.11 7.67 15.51
C TYR A 143 -16.43 7.03 15.94
N GLY A 144 -16.72 5.82 15.45
CA GLY A 144 -17.95 5.10 15.73
C GLY A 144 -18.24 4.96 17.23
N GLY A 145 -19.46 5.30 17.64
CA GLY A 145 -19.88 5.38 19.03
C GLY A 145 -19.90 6.80 19.61
N ASP A 146 -19.07 7.70 19.10
CA ASP A 146 -19.04 9.09 19.54
C ASP A 146 -20.27 9.89 19.08
N PHE A 147 -21.02 9.38 18.11
CA PHE A 147 -22.25 9.97 17.58
C PHE A 147 -23.52 9.37 18.20
N GLY A 148 -23.37 8.46 19.16
CA GLY A 148 -24.48 7.83 19.89
C GLY A 148 -24.98 6.52 19.29
N GLU A 149 -24.40 6.06 18.19
CA GLU A 149 -24.75 4.80 17.55
C GLU A 149 -24.18 3.58 18.27
N ARG A 150 -24.89 2.44 18.15
CA ARG A 150 -24.51 1.11 18.62
C ARG A 150 -25.12 0.05 17.69
N PRO A 151 -24.41 -1.05 17.36
CA PRO A 151 -23.05 -1.37 17.76
C PRO A 151 -21.98 -0.52 17.04
N THR A 152 -20.72 -0.61 17.48
CA THR A 152 -19.59 0.13 16.90
C THR A 152 -18.28 -0.61 17.12
N ASP A 153 -17.31 -0.44 16.23
CA ASP A 153 -15.95 -0.98 16.33
C ASP A 153 -14.99 -0.02 17.05
N TYR A 154 -15.50 1.05 17.67
CA TYR A 154 -14.74 2.03 18.45
C TYR A 154 -13.54 2.62 17.68
N ASN A 155 -12.33 2.56 18.27
CA ASN A 155 -11.10 3.11 17.72
C ASN A 155 -10.51 2.31 16.53
N PHE A 156 -11.21 1.32 16.00
CA PHE A 156 -10.78 0.57 14.81
C PHE A 156 -10.69 1.46 13.55
N SER A 157 -11.13 2.68 13.63
CA SER A 157 -10.94 3.72 12.62
C SER A 157 -9.58 4.43 12.69
N GLY A 158 -8.79 4.22 13.75
CA GLY A 158 -7.50 4.87 13.98
C GLY A 158 -6.32 4.06 13.42
N ASN A 159 -6.35 3.72 12.15
CA ASN A 159 -5.39 2.84 11.47
C ASN A 159 -4.61 3.52 10.33
N GLY A 160 -4.66 4.85 10.23
CA GLY A 160 -3.95 5.62 9.22
C GLY A 160 -2.46 5.83 9.51
N ILE A 161 -1.65 5.93 8.46
CA ILE A 161 -0.29 6.49 8.52
C ILE A 161 -0.32 8.03 8.55
N ALA A 162 -1.45 8.62 8.24
CA ALA A 162 -1.79 10.03 8.48
C ALA A 162 -3.01 10.11 9.40
N TYR A 163 -3.06 11.14 10.24
CA TYR A 163 -4.22 11.40 11.07
C TYR A 163 -5.42 11.83 10.22
N GLY A 164 -6.63 11.62 10.74
CA GLY A 164 -7.85 12.15 10.15
C GLY A 164 -7.86 13.69 10.11
N GLY A 165 -8.90 14.26 9.51
CA GLY A 165 -9.02 15.72 9.42
C GLY A 165 -7.96 16.34 8.51
N ASP A 166 -6.97 17.03 9.06
CA ASP A 166 -5.94 17.76 8.31
C ASP A 166 -4.87 16.87 7.66
N ARG A 167 -4.93 15.56 7.88
CA ARG A 167 -4.01 14.56 7.30
C ARG A 167 -2.55 14.77 7.71
N GLU A 168 -2.34 15.25 8.93
CA GLU A 168 -0.99 15.36 9.48
C GLU A 168 -0.30 14.00 9.50
N PRO A 169 0.99 13.92 9.12
CA PRO A 169 1.74 12.68 9.19
C PRO A 169 1.81 12.13 10.62
N SER A 170 1.43 10.89 10.83
CA SER A 170 1.68 10.21 12.10
C SER A 170 3.17 9.78 12.18
N PRO A 171 3.69 9.41 13.35
CA PRO A 171 5.06 8.92 13.48
C PRO A 171 5.40 7.73 12.55
N LYS A 172 4.42 6.93 12.19
CA LYS A 172 4.55 5.80 11.25
C LYS A 172 4.94 6.21 9.84
N MET A 173 4.62 7.45 9.45
CA MET A 173 4.96 7.98 8.13
C MET A 173 6.48 8.02 7.88
N GLN A 174 7.30 8.08 8.94
CA GLN A 174 8.76 8.03 8.81
C GLN A 174 9.24 6.64 8.36
N GLU A 175 8.62 5.56 8.87
CA GLU A 175 8.89 4.19 8.41
C GLU A 175 8.51 4.04 6.95
N VAL A 176 7.33 4.53 6.56
CA VAL A 176 6.88 4.51 5.16
C VAL A 176 7.82 5.31 4.27
N LYS A 177 8.17 6.54 4.66
CA LYS A 177 9.10 7.39 3.92
C LYS A 177 10.45 6.70 3.69
N PHE A 178 10.98 6.04 4.71
CA PHE A 178 12.26 5.33 4.59
C PHE A 178 12.16 4.14 3.64
N ASN A 179 11.13 3.34 3.76
CA ASN A 179 10.99 2.11 2.97
C ASN A 179 10.52 2.36 1.52
N TYR A 180 9.85 3.47 1.24
CA TYR A 180 9.35 3.81 -0.09
C TYR A 180 10.31 4.71 -0.88
N GLN A 181 11.58 4.83 -0.45
CA GLN A 181 12.59 5.54 -1.20
C GLN A 181 12.94 4.79 -2.49
N ASN A 182 12.78 5.45 -3.62
CA ASN A 182 13.21 4.92 -4.91
C ASN A 182 14.66 5.32 -5.24
N ILE A 183 15.22 6.27 -4.52
CA ILE A 183 16.63 6.66 -4.65
C ILE A 183 17.30 6.44 -3.30
N THR A 184 18.30 5.56 -3.27
CA THR A 184 19.06 5.24 -2.08
C THR A 184 20.55 5.45 -2.32
N ALA A 185 21.35 5.48 -1.24
CA ALA A 185 22.79 5.66 -1.35
C ALA A 185 23.53 4.69 -0.42
N GLU A 186 24.53 4.01 -0.95
CA GLU A 186 25.52 3.27 -0.19
C GLU A 186 26.73 4.17 0.03
N VAL A 187 27.06 4.44 1.28
CA VAL A 187 28.14 5.37 1.65
C VAL A 187 29.28 4.61 2.31
N THR A 188 30.48 4.75 1.78
CA THR A 188 31.73 4.25 2.37
C THR A 188 32.63 5.42 2.77
N ALA A 189 33.84 5.15 3.26
CA ALA A 189 34.82 6.19 3.58
C ALA A 189 35.22 7.03 2.34
N ASP A 190 35.23 6.42 1.16
CA ASP A 190 35.80 7.01 -0.05
C ASP A 190 34.80 7.19 -1.18
N THR A 191 33.63 6.57 -1.09
CA THR A 191 32.66 6.55 -2.18
C THR A 191 31.22 6.73 -1.71
N VAL A 192 30.41 7.32 -2.59
CA VAL A 192 28.96 7.33 -2.49
C VAL A 192 28.43 6.71 -3.77
N LYS A 193 27.74 5.57 -3.63
CA LYS A 193 27.05 4.89 -4.74
C LYS A 193 25.56 5.23 -4.66
N VAL A 194 25.05 5.91 -5.67
CA VAL A 194 23.62 6.22 -5.80
C VAL A 194 22.92 5.08 -6.54
N ILE A 195 21.81 4.60 -6.00
CA ILE A 195 20.99 3.54 -6.57
C ILE A 195 19.62 4.14 -6.88
N ASN A 196 19.22 4.06 -8.14
CA ASN A 196 17.93 4.52 -8.62
C ASN A 196 17.01 3.33 -8.93
N LYS A 197 15.92 3.20 -8.20
CA LYS A 197 14.87 2.16 -8.40
C LYS A 197 13.69 2.68 -9.21
N ASN A 198 13.70 3.93 -9.66
CA ASN A 198 12.64 4.46 -10.52
C ASN A 198 12.73 3.81 -11.91
N LEU A 199 11.60 3.46 -12.48
CA LEU A 199 11.54 2.87 -13.83
C LEU A 199 11.64 3.91 -14.95
N PHE A 200 11.22 5.15 -14.70
CA PHE A 200 11.04 6.17 -15.76
C PHE A 200 11.66 7.53 -15.42
N VAL A 201 12.27 7.67 -14.24
CA VAL A 201 12.82 8.94 -13.77
C VAL A 201 14.33 8.80 -13.52
N ASN A 202 15.13 9.62 -14.19
CA ASN A 202 16.56 9.66 -14.01
C ASN A 202 16.94 10.58 -12.82
N THR A 203 18.05 10.31 -12.14
CA THR A 203 18.49 11.12 -10.98
C THR A 203 18.99 12.51 -11.34
N ASP A 204 19.22 12.84 -12.61
CA ASP A 204 19.59 14.17 -13.07
C ASP A 204 18.47 15.22 -12.85
N THR A 205 17.25 14.77 -12.59
CA THR A 205 16.12 15.63 -12.23
C THR A 205 16.08 16.02 -10.74
N PHE A 206 17.00 15.50 -9.93
CA PHE A 206 17.09 15.74 -8.49
C PHE A 206 18.39 16.43 -8.10
N ASP A 207 18.34 17.23 -7.02
CA ASP A 207 19.54 17.77 -6.39
C ASP A 207 20.21 16.73 -5.51
N CYS A 208 21.47 16.43 -5.77
CA CYS A 208 22.29 15.56 -4.92
C CYS A 208 23.31 16.38 -4.12
N LYS A 209 23.32 16.19 -2.80
CA LYS A 209 24.31 16.81 -1.90
C LYS A 209 24.91 15.76 -0.98
N VAL A 210 26.23 15.75 -0.89
CA VAL A 210 26.98 14.97 0.10
C VAL A 210 27.39 15.86 1.24
N ILE A 211 27.07 15.48 2.46
CA ILE A 211 27.36 16.25 3.68
C ILE A 211 28.34 15.44 4.53
N LEU A 212 29.53 15.97 4.75
CA LEU A 212 30.48 15.45 5.71
C LEU A 212 30.27 16.13 7.07
N ALA A 213 29.99 15.31 8.10
CA ALA A 213 29.82 15.82 9.46
C ALA A 213 30.71 15.08 10.46
N LYS A 214 31.17 15.78 11.50
CA LYS A 214 31.89 15.20 12.65
C LYS A 214 31.23 15.64 13.94
N ASN A 215 30.86 14.69 14.78
CA ASN A 215 30.18 14.95 16.06
C ASN A 215 28.95 15.87 15.91
N GLY A 216 28.12 15.62 14.88
CA GLY A 216 26.93 16.40 14.57
C GLY A 216 27.17 17.77 13.91
N LYS A 217 28.43 18.20 13.72
CA LYS A 217 28.78 19.48 13.05
C LYS A 217 29.17 19.21 11.60
N VAL A 218 28.52 19.92 10.66
CA VAL A 218 28.85 19.90 9.25
C VAL A 218 30.24 20.51 9.03
N ILE A 219 31.12 19.73 8.38
CA ILE A 219 32.49 20.17 8.01
C ILE A 219 32.51 20.61 6.56
N ARG A 220 31.83 19.91 5.68
CA ARG A 220 31.83 20.15 4.24
C ARG A 220 30.51 19.71 3.62
N THR A 221 30.08 20.45 2.62
CA THR A 221 28.93 20.08 1.76
C THR A 221 29.37 20.21 0.32
N GLU A 222 29.13 19.15 -0.45
CA GLU A 222 29.40 19.09 -1.89
C GLU A 222 28.11 18.84 -2.65
N ALA A 223 27.88 19.60 -3.71
CA ALA A 223 26.83 19.30 -4.67
C ALA A 223 27.39 18.38 -5.76
N LEU A 224 26.70 17.27 -6.02
CA LEU A 224 27.08 16.33 -7.06
C LEU A 224 26.02 16.32 -8.16
N LYS A 225 26.46 16.05 -9.38
CA LYS A 225 25.55 15.69 -10.48
C LYS A 225 25.48 14.19 -10.59
N THR A 226 24.29 13.66 -10.63
CA THR A 226 24.02 12.25 -10.84
C THR A 226 23.18 12.07 -12.09
N ALA A 227 23.36 10.97 -12.81
CA ALA A 227 22.60 10.60 -13.99
C ALA A 227 22.56 9.06 -14.06
N VAL A 228 21.59 8.46 -13.34
CA VAL A 228 21.40 7.00 -13.23
C VAL A 228 19.93 6.65 -13.46
#